data_fa8b6da944a4f18d7f3efa0acab27e05
#
_entry.id   fa8b6da944a4f18d7f3efa0acab27e05
#
_cell.length_a   1.000
_cell.length_b   1.000
_cell.length_c   1.000
_cell.angle_alpha   90.00
_cell.angle_beta   90.00
_cell.angle_gamma   90.00
#
_symmetry.space_group_name_H-M   'P 1'
#
loop_
_entity.id
_entity.type
_entity.pdbx_description
1 polymer ?
#
loop_
_entity_poly.entity_id
_entity_poly.type
_entity_poly.pdbx_seq_one_letter_code
_entity_poly.pdbx_strand_id
1 'polypeptide(L)'
;CRQAGLVRADSLEEAAMISASLVKSPSAKGPRVGVVTGGGGYGVMAADEIERQGLEVAVLSEATIGRLKEMLPPWWAPNNPVDMVAGLGYAGPREIVPVLMEAPEVDAVIVLGIGWVYSMTDPAGAQIDINNPHPQVKRYIDWDMENSQIMADYFFKYGKPLLMTSSLAHLAVRRGYPSLTSLLEKGIMIYPAIPDAVKAAKALYERGRRQ
;
A
#
# COMPACT_ATOMS: atom_id res chain seq x y z
N CYS A 1 16.08 -0.20 24.28
CA CYS A 1 15.23 0.56 23.34
C CYS A 1 13.75 0.35 23.62
N ARG A 2 13.22 -0.90 23.64
CA ARG A 2 11.77 -1.15 23.83
C ARG A 2 11.22 -0.57 25.13
N GLN A 3 11.91 -0.71 26.27
CA GLN A 3 11.49 -0.15 27.56
C GLN A 3 11.49 1.39 27.57
N ALA A 4 12.38 2.02 26.80
CA ALA A 4 12.44 3.48 26.66
C ALA A 4 11.50 4.03 25.58
N GLY A 5 10.69 3.16 24.98
CA GLY A 5 9.76 3.61 23.96
C GLY A 5 10.39 3.97 22.60
N LEU A 6 11.59 3.52 22.32
CA LEU A 6 12.27 3.78 21.06
C LEU A 6 11.90 2.70 20.04
N VAL A 7 11.63 3.12 18.82
CA VAL A 7 11.52 2.22 17.67
C VAL A 7 12.94 1.83 17.25
N ARG A 8 13.20 0.53 17.18
CA ARG A 8 14.49 0.01 16.73
C ARG A 8 14.47 -0.20 15.22
N ALA A 9 15.51 0.24 14.56
CA ALA A 9 15.82 -0.08 13.18
C ALA A 9 17.11 -0.92 13.10
N ASP A 10 17.16 -1.86 12.18
CA ASP A 10 18.28 -2.78 12.03
C ASP A 10 19.29 -2.32 10.94
N SER A 11 18.91 -1.29 10.15
CA SER A 11 19.80 -0.64 9.18
C SER A 11 19.55 0.86 9.11
N LEU A 12 20.43 1.60 8.45
CA LEU A 12 20.27 3.04 8.23
C LEU A 12 19.10 3.34 7.29
N GLU A 13 18.94 2.51 6.26
CA GLU A 13 17.83 2.60 5.31
C GLU A 13 16.48 2.39 6.01
N GLU A 14 16.41 1.38 6.87
CA GLU A 14 15.23 1.12 7.69
C GLU A 14 14.94 2.28 8.64
N ALA A 15 15.96 2.83 9.28
CA ALA A 15 15.82 3.98 10.17
C ALA A 15 15.26 5.20 9.42
N ALA A 16 15.80 5.50 8.24
CA ALA A 16 15.32 6.60 7.40
C ALA A 16 13.85 6.41 6.99
N MET A 17 13.51 5.20 6.53
CA MET A 17 12.15 4.85 6.10
C MET A 17 11.14 4.94 7.25
N ILE A 18 11.45 4.35 8.39
CA ILE A 18 10.58 4.42 9.58
C ILE A 18 10.42 5.87 10.05
N SER A 19 11.51 6.65 10.08
CA SER A 19 11.46 8.06 10.48
C SER A 19 10.56 8.88 9.56
N ALA A 20 10.68 8.70 8.24
CA ALA A 20 9.80 9.34 7.27
C ALA A 20 8.33 8.96 7.48
N SER A 21 8.06 7.67 7.74
CA SER A 21 6.72 7.16 8.03
C SER A 21 6.14 7.79 9.30
N LEU A 22 6.94 7.86 10.37
CA LEU A 22 6.53 8.47 11.64
C LEU A 22 6.24 9.98 11.52
N VAL A 23 6.90 10.70 10.62
CA VAL A 23 6.67 12.12 10.40
C VAL A 23 5.43 12.38 9.54
N LYS A 24 5.17 11.55 8.54
CA LYS A 24 4.19 11.81 7.49
C LYS A 24 2.84 11.12 7.70
N SER A 25 2.82 9.95 8.34
CA SER A 25 1.60 9.17 8.50
C SER A 25 0.97 9.38 9.89
N PRO A 26 -0.35 9.26 10.03
CA PRO A 26 -1.00 9.22 11.34
C PRO A 26 -0.56 7.98 12.12
N SER A 27 -0.77 7.98 13.45
CA SER A 27 -0.58 6.78 14.29
C SER A 27 -1.67 5.76 14.00
N ALA A 28 -1.34 4.47 14.03
CA ALA A 28 -2.35 3.42 14.05
C ALA A 28 -2.92 3.28 15.49
N LYS A 29 -4.24 3.14 15.59
CA LYS A 29 -4.94 3.02 16.88
C LYS A 29 -4.85 1.62 17.48
N GLY A 30 -4.55 0.63 16.67
CA GLY A 30 -4.43 -0.78 17.05
C GLY A 30 -3.55 -1.56 16.10
N PRO A 31 -3.39 -2.86 16.33
CA PRO A 31 -2.49 -3.73 15.56
C PRO A 31 -3.11 -4.27 14.26
N ARG A 32 -4.39 -4.01 13.98
CA ARG A 32 -5.18 -4.69 12.95
C ARG A 32 -4.94 -4.07 11.57
N VAL A 33 -4.40 -4.86 10.66
CA VAL A 33 -4.01 -4.42 9.32
C VAL A 33 -4.94 -4.99 8.27
N GLY A 34 -5.50 -4.11 7.43
CA GLY A 34 -6.17 -4.47 6.18
C GLY A 34 -5.17 -4.48 5.03
N VAL A 35 -5.27 -5.46 4.14
CA VAL A 35 -4.39 -5.61 2.99
C VAL A 35 -5.20 -5.62 1.71
N VAL A 36 -4.80 -4.83 0.72
CA VAL A 36 -5.36 -4.83 -0.64
C VAL A 36 -4.27 -5.32 -1.61
N THR A 37 -4.60 -6.32 -2.40
CA THR A 37 -3.66 -6.90 -3.36
C THR A 37 -4.34 -7.27 -4.68
N GLY A 38 -3.57 -7.23 -5.78
CA GLY A 38 -4.00 -7.76 -7.08
C GLY A 38 -3.55 -9.20 -7.32
N GLY A 39 -2.92 -9.85 -6.31
CA GLY A 39 -2.42 -11.22 -6.46
C GLY A 39 -2.33 -11.94 -5.12
N GLY A 40 -2.96 -13.11 -5.03
CA GLY A 40 -3.10 -13.89 -3.79
C GLY A 40 -1.78 -14.24 -3.13
N GLY A 41 -0.74 -14.58 -3.90
CA GLY A 41 0.60 -14.88 -3.36
C GLY A 41 1.22 -13.70 -2.59
N TYR A 42 1.06 -12.49 -3.10
CA TYR A 42 1.50 -11.28 -2.39
C TYR A 42 0.69 -11.07 -1.10
N GLY A 43 -0.61 -11.33 -1.14
CA GLY A 43 -1.48 -11.27 0.04
C GLY A 43 -1.02 -12.21 1.14
N VAL A 44 -0.71 -13.47 0.81
CA VAL A 44 -0.20 -14.47 1.76
C VAL A 44 1.11 -13.99 2.38
N MET A 45 2.07 -13.54 1.57
CA MET A 45 3.35 -13.01 2.08
C MET A 45 3.16 -11.82 3.02
N ALA A 46 2.18 -10.97 2.75
CA ALA A 46 1.87 -9.85 3.64
C ALA A 46 1.24 -10.31 4.96
N ALA A 47 0.33 -11.27 4.92
CA ALA A 47 -0.29 -11.84 6.11
C ALA A 47 0.78 -12.48 7.04
N ASP A 48 1.65 -13.31 6.49
CA ASP A 48 2.74 -13.94 7.23
C ASP A 48 3.67 -12.89 7.87
N GLU A 49 4.02 -11.84 7.13
CA GLU A 49 4.89 -10.78 7.66
C GLU A 49 4.21 -9.96 8.75
N ILE A 50 2.91 -9.64 8.61
CA ILE A 50 2.11 -8.92 9.60
C ILE A 50 2.14 -9.68 10.93
N GLU A 51 1.84 -10.99 10.90
CA GLU A 51 1.87 -11.85 12.10
C GLU A 51 3.29 -11.98 12.67
N ARG A 52 4.30 -12.15 11.82
CA ARG A 52 5.71 -12.23 12.23
C ARG A 52 6.18 -10.97 12.98
N GLN A 53 5.67 -9.81 12.61
CA GLN A 53 5.96 -8.53 13.27
C GLN A 53 5.14 -8.31 14.54
N GLY A 54 4.19 -9.19 14.88
CA GLY A 54 3.30 -9.06 16.04
C GLY A 54 2.18 -8.03 15.82
N LEU A 55 1.81 -7.81 14.59
CA LEU A 55 0.56 -7.17 14.17
C LEU A 55 -0.49 -8.25 13.89
N GLU A 56 -1.70 -7.84 13.55
CA GLU A 56 -2.82 -8.74 13.32
C GLU A 56 -3.40 -8.49 11.92
N VAL A 57 -3.65 -9.55 11.16
CA VAL A 57 -4.47 -9.46 9.95
C VAL A 57 -5.91 -9.20 10.39
N ALA A 58 -6.46 -8.03 10.06
CA ALA A 58 -7.79 -7.64 10.53
C ALA A 58 -8.86 -8.63 10.08
N VAL A 59 -9.69 -9.10 11.01
CA VAL A 59 -10.90 -9.87 10.68
C VAL A 59 -11.98 -8.88 10.28
N LEU A 60 -12.42 -8.96 9.02
CA LEU A 60 -13.41 -8.04 8.47
C LEU A 60 -14.82 -8.38 8.99
N SER A 61 -15.56 -7.36 9.36
CA SER A 61 -16.96 -7.49 9.77
C SER A 61 -17.86 -7.89 8.60
N GLU A 62 -19.04 -8.45 8.90
CA GLU A 62 -20.05 -8.76 7.87
C GLU A 62 -20.46 -7.54 7.07
N ALA A 63 -20.50 -6.36 7.68
CA ALA A 63 -20.82 -5.11 7.01
C ALA A 63 -19.73 -4.71 6.00
N THR A 64 -18.46 -4.83 6.38
CA THR A 64 -17.33 -4.57 5.48
C THR A 64 -17.28 -5.57 4.34
N ILE A 65 -17.45 -6.87 4.65
CA ILE A 65 -17.54 -7.93 3.63
C ILE A 65 -18.71 -7.70 2.68
N GLY A 66 -19.87 -7.26 3.18
CA GLY A 66 -21.03 -6.93 2.36
C GLY A 66 -20.72 -5.85 1.33
N ARG A 67 -20.09 -4.75 1.75
CA ARG A 67 -19.64 -3.67 0.85
C ARG A 67 -18.63 -4.17 -0.20
N LEU A 68 -17.68 -5.01 0.19
CA LEU A 68 -16.69 -5.58 -0.73
C LEU A 68 -17.31 -6.53 -1.76
N LYS A 69 -18.33 -7.33 -1.37
CA LYS A 69 -19.06 -8.21 -2.28
C LYS A 69 -19.80 -7.48 -3.40
N GLU A 70 -20.22 -6.23 -3.17
CA GLU A 70 -20.86 -5.40 -4.19
C GLU A 70 -19.89 -4.98 -5.31
N MET A 71 -18.58 -4.99 -5.02
CA MET A 71 -17.52 -4.51 -5.91
C MET A 71 -16.66 -5.62 -6.47
N LEU A 72 -16.57 -6.75 -5.77
CA LEU A 72 -15.72 -7.87 -6.12
C LEU A 72 -16.50 -8.99 -6.81
N PRO A 73 -15.87 -9.80 -7.66
CA PRO A 73 -16.56 -10.85 -8.39
C PRO A 73 -17.13 -11.93 -7.44
N PRO A 74 -18.20 -12.67 -7.86
CA PRO A 74 -18.87 -13.65 -7.01
C PRO A 74 -17.99 -14.79 -6.47
N TRP A 75 -16.87 -15.05 -7.12
CA TRP A 75 -15.89 -16.06 -6.70
C TRP A 75 -14.80 -15.50 -5.77
N TRP A 76 -14.88 -14.22 -5.38
CA TRP A 76 -13.97 -13.67 -4.41
C TRP A 76 -14.12 -14.36 -3.05
N ALA A 77 -13.00 -14.77 -2.46
CA ALA A 77 -12.98 -15.27 -1.10
C ALA A 77 -13.15 -14.11 -0.11
N PRO A 78 -14.23 -14.07 0.70
CA PRO A 78 -14.56 -12.93 1.55
C PRO A 78 -13.68 -12.88 2.80
N ASN A 79 -12.44 -12.51 2.63
CA ASN A 79 -11.44 -12.44 3.70
C ASN A 79 -10.50 -11.24 3.54
N ASN A 80 -9.58 -11.08 4.49
CA ASN A 80 -8.41 -10.23 4.43
C ASN A 80 -7.17 -11.16 4.43
N PRO A 81 -6.23 -11.00 3.53
CA PRO A 81 -6.06 -9.96 2.50
C PRO A 81 -7.18 -9.92 1.45
N VAL A 82 -7.60 -8.70 1.10
CA VAL A 82 -8.57 -8.48 0.03
C VAL A 82 -7.87 -8.62 -1.31
N ASP A 83 -7.95 -9.83 -1.89
CA ASP A 83 -7.42 -10.10 -3.23
C ASP A 83 -8.46 -9.67 -4.27
N MET A 84 -8.10 -8.73 -5.12
CA MET A 84 -8.97 -8.25 -6.20
C MET A 84 -9.16 -9.27 -7.33
N VAL A 85 -8.50 -10.45 -7.25
CA VAL A 85 -8.58 -11.61 -8.16
C VAL A 85 -8.49 -11.26 -9.65
N ALA A 86 -7.71 -10.24 -9.98
CA ALA A 86 -7.61 -9.67 -11.33
C ALA A 86 -8.99 -9.32 -11.97
N GLY A 87 -10.06 -9.31 -11.17
CA GLY A 87 -11.44 -9.21 -11.65
C GLY A 87 -11.98 -7.79 -11.78
N LEU A 88 -11.39 -6.84 -11.05
CA LEU A 88 -11.80 -5.43 -11.09
C LEU A 88 -11.12 -4.64 -12.21
N GLY A 89 -10.32 -5.31 -13.05
CA GLY A 89 -9.56 -4.61 -14.06
C GLY A 89 -8.73 -3.49 -13.44
N TYR A 90 -8.84 -2.29 -13.99
CA TYR A 90 -7.96 -1.21 -13.63
C TYR A 90 -8.43 -0.30 -12.46
N ALA A 91 -9.64 -0.45 -11.97
CA ALA A 91 -10.21 0.45 -10.97
C ALA A 91 -10.09 -0.03 -9.51
N GLY A 92 -9.75 -1.29 -9.29
CA GLY A 92 -9.86 -2.00 -8.02
C GLY A 92 -9.30 -1.33 -6.76
N PRO A 93 -8.02 -0.89 -6.69
CA PRO A 93 -7.50 -0.33 -5.45
C PRO A 93 -8.27 0.91 -4.99
N ARG A 94 -8.66 1.78 -5.90
CA ARG A 94 -9.35 3.04 -5.57
C ARG A 94 -10.76 2.84 -5.01
N GLU A 95 -11.37 1.70 -5.30
CA GLU A 95 -12.72 1.36 -4.81
C GLU A 95 -12.64 0.58 -3.50
N ILE A 96 -11.66 -0.29 -3.34
CA ILE A 96 -11.47 -1.15 -2.17
C ILE A 96 -10.87 -0.40 -0.98
N VAL A 97 -9.86 0.45 -1.23
CA VAL A 97 -9.14 1.16 -0.17
C VAL A 97 -10.06 1.98 0.74
N PRO A 98 -11.02 2.79 0.23
CA PRO A 98 -11.95 3.51 1.08
C PRO A 98 -12.74 2.62 2.03
N VAL A 99 -13.16 1.44 1.58
CA VAL A 99 -13.92 0.49 2.42
C VAL A 99 -13.11 0.07 3.63
N LEU A 100 -11.83 -0.28 3.44
CA LEU A 100 -10.94 -0.66 4.54
C LEU A 100 -10.51 0.55 5.40
N MET A 101 -10.33 1.71 4.79
CA MET A 101 -10.01 2.94 5.54
C MET A 101 -11.15 3.38 6.46
N GLU A 102 -12.39 3.10 6.09
CA GLU A 102 -13.59 3.41 6.87
C GLU A 102 -13.95 2.32 7.88
N ALA A 103 -13.47 1.09 7.68
CA ALA A 103 -13.78 -0.06 8.54
C ALA A 103 -13.24 0.14 9.98
N PRO A 104 -14.07 0.08 11.03
CA PRO A 104 -13.62 0.31 12.40
C PRO A 104 -12.74 -0.82 12.96
N GLU A 105 -12.81 -2.01 12.36
CA GLU A 105 -11.98 -3.16 12.70
C GLU A 105 -10.58 -3.11 12.06
N VAL A 106 -10.29 -2.11 11.22
CA VAL A 106 -9.00 -1.93 10.55
C VAL A 106 -8.30 -0.71 11.12
N ASP A 107 -7.05 -0.83 11.56
CA ASP A 107 -6.26 0.24 12.15
C ASP A 107 -5.21 0.83 11.21
N ALA A 108 -4.78 0.06 10.21
CA ALA A 108 -3.91 0.50 9.12
C ALA A 108 -4.24 -0.27 7.84
N VAL A 109 -3.97 0.32 6.68
CA VAL A 109 -4.18 -0.33 5.38
C VAL A 109 -2.85 -0.40 4.63
N ILE A 110 -2.54 -1.58 4.07
CA ILE A 110 -1.40 -1.79 3.18
C ILE A 110 -1.92 -2.12 1.78
N VAL A 111 -1.49 -1.35 0.78
CA VAL A 111 -1.80 -1.59 -0.64
C VAL A 111 -0.56 -2.14 -1.32
N LEU A 112 -0.68 -3.32 -1.91
CA LEU A 112 0.42 -4.01 -2.56
C LEU A 112 0.45 -3.74 -4.06
N GLY A 113 1.60 -3.33 -4.58
CA GLY A 113 1.86 -3.25 -6.00
C GLY A 113 1.41 -1.95 -6.69
N ILE A 114 1.55 -0.80 -6.05
CA ILE A 114 1.29 0.49 -6.72
C ILE A 114 2.25 0.68 -7.90
N GLY A 115 1.74 1.17 -9.04
CA GLY A 115 2.52 1.43 -10.26
C GLY A 115 2.90 0.17 -11.05
N TRP A 116 2.30 -0.99 -10.74
CA TRP A 116 2.64 -2.26 -11.38
C TRP A 116 2.18 -2.35 -12.84
N VAL A 117 1.16 -1.60 -13.24
CA VAL A 117 0.65 -1.63 -14.61
C VAL A 117 1.69 -1.09 -15.57
N TYR A 118 2.37 -0.01 -15.20
CA TYR A 118 3.50 0.48 -15.97
C TYR A 118 4.61 -0.57 -16.10
N SER A 119 4.88 -1.34 -15.03
CA SER A 119 5.90 -2.41 -15.09
C SER A 119 5.56 -3.52 -16.07
N MET A 120 4.30 -3.75 -16.35
CA MET A 120 3.86 -4.73 -17.38
C MET A 120 4.16 -4.25 -18.81
N THR A 121 4.27 -2.95 -19.02
CA THR A 121 4.62 -2.37 -20.32
C THR A 121 6.11 -2.28 -20.56
N ASP A 122 6.91 -2.39 -19.49
CA ASP A 122 8.38 -2.41 -19.52
C ASP A 122 8.97 -3.57 -18.69
N PRO A 123 8.62 -4.83 -18.97
CA PRO A 123 9.01 -5.96 -18.14
C PRO A 123 10.52 -6.23 -18.13
N ALA A 124 11.26 -5.75 -19.13
CA ALA A 124 12.70 -5.91 -19.23
C ALA A 124 13.47 -4.65 -18.85
N GLY A 125 12.78 -3.58 -18.40
CA GLY A 125 13.40 -2.27 -18.28
C GLY A 125 13.86 -1.74 -19.65
N ALA A 126 13.23 -2.21 -20.72
CA ALA A 126 13.41 -1.67 -22.05
C ALA A 126 13.03 -0.19 -21.98
N GLN A 127 13.85 0.64 -22.56
CA GLN A 127 13.75 2.10 -22.45
C GLN A 127 12.47 2.58 -23.16
N ILE A 128 11.35 2.57 -22.43
CA ILE A 128 10.19 3.32 -22.87
C ILE A 128 10.55 4.79 -22.77
N ASP A 129 10.52 5.48 -23.88
CA ASP A 129 10.63 6.94 -23.87
C ASP A 129 9.36 7.52 -23.22
N ILE A 130 9.46 7.86 -21.95
CA ILE A 130 8.36 8.42 -21.16
C ILE A 130 7.87 9.75 -21.76
N ASN A 131 8.74 10.49 -22.45
CA ASN A 131 8.39 11.76 -23.05
C ASN A 131 7.64 11.60 -24.39
N ASN A 132 7.78 10.44 -25.03
CA ASN A 132 7.08 10.13 -26.29
C ASN A 132 6.62 8.66 -26.32
N PRO A 133 5.75 8.24 -25.37
CA PRO A 133 5.33 6.84 -25.28
C PRO A 133 4.39 6.46 -26.41
N HIS A 134 4.45 5.19 -26.83
CA HIS A 134 3.42 4.63 -27.70
C HIS A 134 2.02 4.84 -27.08
N PRO A 135 0.96 5.10 -27.87
CA PRO A 135 -0.38 5.43 -27.36
C PRO A 135 -0.95 4.44 -26.33
N GLN A 136 -0.69 3.16 -26.48
CA GLN A 136 -1.12 2.15 -25.50
C GLN A 136 -0.37 2.30 -24.17
N VAL A 137 0.93 2.54 -24.21
CA VAL A 137 1.76 2.77 -23.04
C VAL A 137 1.32 4.06 -22.33
N LYS A 138 1.02 5.11 -23.10
CA LYS A 138 0.50 6.36 -22.56
C LYS A 138 -0.77 6.15 -21.72
N ARG A 139 -1.71 5.34 -22.21
CA ARG A 139 -2.95 5.02 -21.48
C ARG A 139 -2.66 4.35 -20.12
N TYR A 140 -1.66 3.50 -20.03
CA TYR A 140 -1.24 2.87 -18.77
C TYR A 140 -0.57 3.88 -17.83
N ILE A 141 0.26 4.78 -18.36
CA ILE A 141 0.87 5.86 -17.58
C ILE A 141 -0.22 6.77 -17.02
N ASP A 142 -1.15 7.23 -17.85
CA ASP A 142 -2.24 8.11 -17.45
C ASP A 142 -3.10 7.45 -16.37
N TRP A 143 -3.38 6.16 -16.49
CA TRP A 143 -4.14 5.40 -15.54
C TRP A 143 -3.41 5.22 -14.19
N ASP A 144 -2.12 4.87 -14.21
CA ASP A 144 -1.30 4.78 -13.00
C ASP A 144 -1.19 6.16 -12.31
N MET A 145 -1.12 7.24 -13.08
CA MET A 145 -1.12 8.61 -12.55
C MET A 145 -2.43 8.95 -11.86
N GLU A 146 -3.57 8.63 -12.47
CA GLU A 146 -4.90 8.85 -11.86
C GLU A 146 -5.02 8.08 -10.55
N ASN A 147 -4.66 6.79 -10.55
CA ASN A 147 -4.69 5.98 -9.33
C ASN A 147 -3.77 6.52 -8.23
N SER A 148 -2.57 6.95 -8.58
CA SER A 148 -1.63 7.54 -7.63
C SER A 148 -2.17 8.83 -7.02
N GLN A 149 -2.84 9.67 -7.81
CA GLN A 149 -3.47 10.88 -7.30
C GLN A 149 -4.59 10.53 -6.30
N ILE A 150 -5.45 9.58 -6.64
CA ILE A 150 -6.53 9.13 -5.76
C ILE A 150 -5.96 8.52 -4.47
N MET A 151 -4.88 7.72 -4.57
CA MET A 151 -4.22 7.17 -3.38
C MET A 151 -3.61 8.27 -2.50
N ALA A 152 -3.05 9.33 -3.11
CA ALA A 152 -2.57 10.50 -2.36
C ALA A 152 -3.71 11.22 -1.64
N ASP A 153 -4.85 11.40 -2.29
CA ASP A 153 -6.03 12.01 -1.67
C ASP A 153 -6.52 11.18 -0.47
N TYR A 154 -6.53 9.85 -0.59
CA TYR A 154 -6.87 8.97 0.52
C TYR A 154 -5.86 9.03 1.65
N PHE A 155 -4.57 9.09 1.35
CA PHE A 155 -3.51 9.21 2.36
C PHE A 155 -3.72 10.45 3.25
N PHE A 156 -4.14 11.57 2.67
CA PHE A 156 -4.37 12.81 3.43
C PHE A 156 -5.78 12.92 4.03
N LYS A 157 -6.77 12.24 3.44
CA LYS A 157 -8.17 12.30 3.87
C LYS A 157 -8.44 11.55 5.16
N TYR A 158 -7.90 10.34 5.26
CA TYR A 158 -8.21 9.45 6.37
C TYR A 158 -7.19 9.59 7.50
N GLY A 159 -7.66 9.65 8.75
CA GLY A 159 -6.82 9.67 9.95
C GLY A 159 -6.23 8.30 10.33
N LYS A 160 -6.03 7.43 9.36
CA LYS A 160 -5.56 6.05 9.49
C LYS A 160 -4.36 5.85 8.56
N PRO A 161 -3.30 5.12 8.96
CA PRO A 161 -2.16 4.87 8.08
C PRO A 161 -2.57 4.15 6.80
N LEU A 162 -2.13 4.69 5.66
CA LEU A 162 -2.18 4.07 4.33
C LEU A 162 -0.75 3.89 3.84
N LEU A 163 -0.31 2.63 3.73
CA LEU A 163 1.03 2.28 3.32
C LEU A 163 0.98 1.60 1.95
N MET A 164 1.85 2.02 1.05
CA MET A 164 1.84 1.56 -0.34
C MET A 164 3.15 0.91 -0.70
N THR A 165 3.11 -0.29 -1.29
CA THR A 165 4.33 -0.97 -1.76
C THR A 165 4.45 -0.90 -3.27
N SER A 166 5.68 -0.85 -3.76
CA SER A 166 6.00 -1.03 -5.17
C SER A 166 7.39 -1.64 -5.33
N SER A 167 7.48 -2.74 -6.06
CA SER A 167 8.79 -3.31 -6.45
C SER A 167 9.61 -2.35 -7.32
N LEU A 168 8.98 -1.33 -7.88
CA LEU A 168 9.62 -0.28 -8.68
C LEU A 168 10.10 0.92 -7.85
N ALA A 169 9.84 0.94 -6.53
CA ALA A 169 10.18 2.08 -5.68
C ALA A 169 11.65 2.52 -5.81
N HIS A 170 12.59 1.57 -5.89
CA HIS A 170 14.02 1.85 -6.08
C HIS A 170 14.36 2.48 -7.44
N LEU A 171 13.52 2.26 -8.44
CA LEU A 171 13.72 2.76 -9.80
C LEU A 171 12.93 4.02 -10.09
N ALA A 172 11.94 4.35 -9.24
CA ALA A 172 11.00 5.43 -9.47
C ALA A 172 11.70 6.76 -9.82
N VAL A 173 12.60 7.18 -8.95
CA VAL A 173 13.34 8.45 -9.14
C VAL A 173 14.33 8.33 -10.30
N ARG A 174 15.08 7.20 -10.38
CA ARG A 174 16.11 7.00 -11.39
C ARG A 174 15.55 6.92 -12.81
N ARG A 175 14.38 6.36 -12.99
CA ARG A 175 13.72 6.14 -14.29
C ARG A 175 12.58 7.11 -14.55
N GLY A 176 12.22 7.93 -13.57
CA GLY A 176 11.16 8.92 -13.73
C GLY A 176 9.78 8.29 -13.92
N TYR A 177 9.43 7.23 -13.17
CA TYR A 177 8.06 6.68 -13.20
C TYR A 177 7.07 7.72 -12.66
N PRO A 178 6.24 8.36 -13.52
CA PRO A 178 5.49 9.55 -13.14
C PRO A 178 4.58 9.34 -11.94
N SER A 179 3.89 8.20 -11.88
CA SER A 179 2.95 7.86 -10.81
C SER A 179 3.65 7.76 -9.44
N LEU A 180 4.79 7.08 -9.39
CA LEU A 180 5.55 6.91 -8.15
C LEU A 180 6.28 8.19 -7.75
N THR A 181 6.85 8.90 -8.73
CA THR A 181 7.51 10.19 -8.49
C THR A 181 6.53 11.21 -7.93
N SER A 182 5.31 11.28 -8.47
CA SER A 182 4.25 12.17 -7.96
C SER A 182 3.89 11.91 -6.50
N LEU A 183 3.86 10.65 -6.05
CA LEU A 183 3.61 10.30 -4.65
C LEU A 183 4.78 10.74 -3.75
N LEU A 184 6.03 10.48 -4.19
CA LEU A 184 7.23 10.88 -3.45
C LEU A 184 7.35 12.42 -3.31
N GLU A 185 7.03 13.18 -4.36
CA GLU A 185 7.01 14.66 -4.33
C GLU A 185 5.98 15.20 -3.33
N LYS A 186 4.88 14.50 -3.12
CA LYS A 186 3.89 14.81 -2.08
C LYS A 186 4.33 14.38 -0.68
N GLY A 187 5.52 13.78 -0.56
CA GLY A 187 6.08 13.29 0.69
C GLY A 187 5.44 11.98 1.16
N ILE A 188 4.79 11.24 0.27
CA ILE A 188 4.21 9.94 0.56
C ILE A 188 5.27 8.87 0.32
N MET A 189 5.58 8.08 1.36
CA MET A 189 6.54 7.00 1.27
C MET A 189 5.97 5.83 0.47
N ILE A 190 6.76 5.30 -0.47
CA ILE A 190 6.48 4.05 -1.18
C ILE A 190 7.50 3.03 -0.73
N TYR A 191 7.01 1.92 -0.19
CA TYR A 191 7.87 0.89 0.37
C TYR A 191 8.29 -0.10 -0.72
N PRO A 192 9.60 -0.38 -0.85
CA PRO A 192 10.11 -1.27 -1.90
C PRO A 192 9.70 -2.74 -1.71
N ALA A 193 9.45 -3.15 -0.47
CA ALA A 193 9.05 -4.52 -0.14
C ALA A 193 7.97 -4.58 0.94
N ILE A 194 7.27 -5.71 1.01
CA ILE A 194 6.25 -5.97 2.03
C ILE A 194 6.78 -5.81 3.45
N PRO A 195 7.96 -6.39 3.81
CA PRO A 195 8.51 -6.24 5.16
C PRO A 195 8.72 -4.78 5.57
N ASP A 196 9.07 -3.91 4.64
CA ASP A 196 9.30 -2.49 4.90
C ASP A 196 8.00 -1.78 5.28
N ALA A 197 6.92 -2.03 4.53
CA ALA A 197 5.60 -1.47 4.84
C ALA A 197 5.07 -1.99 6.18
N VAL A 198 5.25 -3.27 6.47
CA VAL A 198 4.79 -3.88 7.73
C VAL A 198 5.58 -3.35 8.93
N LYS A 199 6.90 -3.18 8.81
CA LYS A 199 7.73 -2.55 9.86
C LYS A 199 7.30 -1.10 10.11
N ALA A 200 6.99 -0.35 9.05
CA ALA A 200 6.46 1.01 9.19
C ALA A 200 5.09 1.00 9.87
N ALA A 201 4.18 0.10 9.52
CA ALA A 201 2.88 -0.07 10.18
C ALA A 201 3.06 -0.36 11.69
N LYS A 202 3.99 -1.25 12.03
CA LYS A 202 4.34 -1.54 13.43
C LYS A 202 4.85 -0.31 14.18
N ALA A 203 5.75 0.46 13.58
CA ALA A 203 6.27 1.69 14.20
C ALA A 203 5.16 2.71 14.45
N LEU A 204 4.22 2.84 13.51
CA LEU A 204 3.05 3.71 13.63
C LEU A 204 2.08 3.23 14.74
N TYR A 205 1.91 1.93 14.90
CA TYR A 205 1.16 1.34 16.00
C TYR A 205 1.86 1.54 17.35
N GLU A 206 3.16 1.28 17.42
CA GLU A 206 3.93 1.49 18.65
C GLU A 206 3.91 2.95 19.10
N ARG A 207 3.91 3.90 18.17
CA ARG A 207 3.71 5.33 18.47
C ARG A 207 2.30 5.60 19.01
N GLY A 208 1.26 5.04 18.38
CA GLY A 208 -0.14 5.23 18.78
C GLY A 208 -0.44 4.73 20.19
N ARG A 209 0.21 3.66 20.64
CA ARG A 209 0.06 3.13 22.00
C ARG A 209 0.59 4.04 23.10
N ARG A 210 1.33 5.08 22.76
CA ARG A 210 2.00 5.99 23.71
C ARG A 210 1.34 7.37 23.78
N GLN A 211 0.45 7.64 22.85
CA GLN A 211 -0.39 8.85 22.83
C GLN A 211 -1.68 8.61 23.63
#